data_5901713103197e15d012ee3e91949faf
#
_entry.id   5901713103197e15d012ee3e91949faf
#
_cell.length_a   1.000
_cell.length_b   1.000
_cell.length_c   1.000
_cell.angle_alpha   90.00
_cell.angle_beta   90.00
_cell.angle_gamma   90.00
#
_symmetry.space_group_name_H-M   'P 1'
#
loop_
_entity.id
_entity.type
_entity.pdbx_description
1 polymer ?
#
loop_
_entity_poly.entity_id
_entity_poly.type
_entity_poly.pdbx_seq_one_letter_code
_entity_poly.pdbx_strand_id
1 'polypeptide(L)'
;MQYKRLVIDMREADRRKQLAKRMKYAVCIGAGIVIGIIAGICIGIDYNKTTRSTPALYTEMEHGLELTPGELANLIYDNYWNYIKKSYIIVGDDKETAQLYKISSKVARHNYDLERFQLDDNGYMSYSDDKIKHAKLGIDVSSHQGSIDWETVKEAGIKFAMIRLGYRGYTQGGLALDDGYVTNIETALEAEMPVGVYFYTQAVSYDEGVEEAQYVLQNIAGYKISYPVVIDTEKMEAEGARANDISNEERTDAIVGFCETIKDAGYTPMIYANRNWYAQNLDMDRLGDYQLWLAQYSNVPDFPYLFTGWQYTSEGSVPGISGSVDIDVWMK
;
A
#
# COMPACT_ATOMS: atom_id res chain seq x y z
N MET A 1 9.64 53.87 -6.16
CA MET A 1 9.15 52.94 -5.10
C MET A 1 7.62 52.81 -5.06
N GLN A 2 6.86 53.87 -5.30
CA GLN A 2 5.38 53.84 -5.29
C GLN A 2 4.74 52.94 -6.35
N TYR A 3 5.29 52.88 -7.57
CA TYR A 3 4.72 52.08 -8.67
C TYR A 3 4.78 50.57 -8.44
N LYS A 4 5.86 50.08 -7.81
CA LYS A 4 5.98 48.64 -7.45
C LYS A 4 4.96 48.22 -6.38
N ARG A 5 4.67 49.11 -5.44
CA ARG A 5 3.68 48.89 -4.37
C ARG A 5 2.25 48.79 -4.95
N LEU A 6 1.91 49.70 -5.86
CA LEU A 6 0.59 49.70 -6.54
C LEU A 6 0.34 48.43 -7.37
N VAL A 7 1.36 47.92 -8.05
CA VAL A 7 1.27 46.67 -8.85
C VAL A 7 1.12 45.43 -7.97
N ILE A 8 1.75 45.41 -6.78
CA ILE A 8 1.61 44.33 -5.81
C ILE A 8 0.20 44.35 -5.22
N ASP A 9 -0.31 45.52 -4.84
CA ASP A 9 -1.67 45.68 -4.28
C ASP A 9 -2.77 45.32 -5.30
N MET A 10 -2.58 45.63 -6.58
CA MET A 10 -3.49 45.22 -7.65
C MET A 10 -3.49 43.70 -7.88
N ARG A 11 -2.32 43.05 -7.80
CA ARG A 11 -2.20 41.58 -7.93
C ARG A 11 -2.83 40.85 -6.74
N GLU A 12 -2.68 41.37 -5.54
CA GLU A 12 -3.36 40.83 -4.36
C GLU A 12 -4.87 41.01 -4.39
N ALA A 13 -5.35 42.19 -4.85
CA ALA A 13 -6.77 42.44 -5.02
C ALA A 13 -7.39 41.53 -6.09
N ASP A 14 -6.68 41.23 -7.19
CA ASP A 14 -7.12 40.30 -8.24
C ASP A 14 -7.10 38.86 -7.74
N ARG A 15 -6.09 38.46 -6.97
CA ARG A 15 -6.04 37.15 -6.29
C ARG A 15 -7.22 36.94 -5.34
N ARG A 16 -7.53 37.97 -4.52
CA ARG A 16 -8.68 37.91 -3.59
C ARG A 16 -10.01 37.82 -4.34
N LYS A 17 -10.17 38.56 -5.47
CA LYS A 17 -11.36 38.44 -6.33
C LYS A 17 -11.48 37.07 -7.00
N GLN A 18 -10.39 36.50 -7.48
CA GLN A 18 -10.39 35.15 -8.04
C GLN A 18 -10.67 34.08 -6.99
N LEU A 19 -10.10 34.22 -5.78
CA LEU A 19 -10.38 33.32 -4.64
C LEU A 19 -11.85 33.40 -4.23
N ALA A 20 -12.41 34.62 -4.10
CA ALA A 20 -13.82 34.82 -3.78
C ALA A 20 -14.76 34.26 -4.86
N LYS A 21 -14.36 34.33 -6.15
CA LYS A 21 -15.11 33.75 -7.25
C LYS A 21 -15.05 32.22 -7.24
N ARG A 22 -13.87 31.65 -6.97
CA ARG A 22 -13.70 30.18 -6.79
C ARG A 22 -14.45 29.66 -5.56
N MET A 23 -14.45 30.40 -4.44
CA MET A 23 -15.24 30.07 -3.26
C MET A 23 -16.75 30.11 -3.54
N LYS A 24 -17.25 31.11 -4.30
CA LYS A 24 -18.66 31.14 -4.72
C LYS A 24 -19.04 29.93 -5.58
N TYR A 25 -18.18 29.51 -6.51
CA TYR A 25 -18.43 28.31 -7.31
C TYR A 25 -18.35 27.03 -6.47
N ALA A 26 -17.41 26.94 -5.54
CA ALA A 26 -17.30 25.81 -4.61
C ALA A 26 -18.53 25.69 -3.70
N VAL A 27 -19.04 26.82 -3.20
CA VAL A 27 -20.29 26.87 -2.41
C VAL A 27 -21.51 26.50 -3.26
N CYS A 28 -21.60 26.96 -4.51
CA CYS A 28 -22.70 26.59 -5.42
C CYS A 28 -22.64 25.11 -5.81
N ILE A 29 -21.45 24.56 -6.06
CA ILE A 29 -21.26 23.12 -6.35
C ILE A 29 -21.55 22.32 -5.08
N GLY A 30 -21.08 22.76 -3.90
CA GLY A 30 -21.37 22.13 -2.62
C GLY A 30 -22.87 22.12 -2.30
N ALA A 31 -23.56 23.24 -2.52
CA ALA A 31 -25.01 23.32 -2.35
C ALA A 31 -25.76 22.43 -3.36
N GLY A 32 -25.32 22.37 -4.63
CA GLY A 32 -25.88 21.50 -5.64
C GLY A 32 -25.68 20.02 -5.33
N ILE A 33 -24.52 19.64 -4.79
CA ILE A 33 -24.22 18.26 -4.33
C ILE A 33 -25.06 17.93 -3.09
N VAL A 34 -25.20 18.83 -2.13
CA VAL A 34 -26.04 18.64 -0.93
C VAL A 34 -27.52 18.49 -1.33
N ILE A 35 -28.01 19.29 -2.26
CA ILE A 35 -29.39 19.16 -2.78
C ILE A 35 -29.53 17.86 -3.56
N GLY A 36 -28.55 17.46 -4.35
CA GLY A 36 -28.55 16.17 -5.07
C GLY A 36 -28.46 14.97 -4.15
N ILE A 37 -27.68 15.05 -3.07
CA ILE A 37 -27.61 14.02 -2.02
C ILE A 37 -28.92 13.95 -1.24
N ILE A 38 -29.51 15.07 -0.86
CA ILE A 38 -30.81 15.11 -0.17
C ILE A 38 -31.91 14.55 -1.06
N ALA A 39 -31.96 14.91 -2.34
CA ALA A 39 -32.90 14.35 -3.31
C ALA A 39 -32.66 12.85 -3.54
N GLY A 40 -31.41 12.41 -3.64
CA GLY A 40 -31.04 11.01 -3.77
C GLY A 40 -31.35 10.19 -2.52
N ILE A 41 -31.20 10.77 -1.35
CA ILE A 41 -31.57 10.15 -0.05
C ILE A 41 -33.09 10.06 0.07
N CYS A 42 -33.84 11.11 -0.28
CA CYS A 42 -35.31 11.07 -0.26
C CYS A 42 -35.88 10.04 -1.24
N ILE A 43 -35.25 9.83 -2.38
CA ILE A 43 -35.64 8.80 -3.36
C ILE A 43 -35.19 7.40 -2.89
N GLY A 44 -34.06 7.28 -2.17
CA GLY A 44 -33.53 6.01 -1.66
C GLY A 44 -34.18 5.51 -0.37
N ILE A 45 -34.77 6.39 0.43
CA ILE A 45 -35.46 6.03 1.68
C ILE A 45 -36.77 5.24 1.42
N ASP A 46 -37.40 5.47 0.27
CA ASP A 46 -38.59 4.72 -0.13
C ASP A 46 -38.31 3.28 -0.61
N TYR A 47 -37.04 2.95 -0.84
CA TYR A 47 -36.65 1.65 -1.43
C TYR A 47 -36.00 0.66 -0.46
N ASN A 48 -35.62 1.04 0.78
CA ASN A 48 -34.98 0.08 1.70
C ASN A 48 -35.24 0.39 3.19
N LYS A 49 -36.31 -0.14 3.74
CA LYS A 49 -36.55 -0.22 5.19
C LYS A 49 -35.68 -1.30 5.85
N THR A 50 -34.36 -1.13 5.85
CA THR A 50 -33.48 -1.92 6.72
C THR A 50 -32.45 -1.00 7.38
N THR A 51 -32.49 -1.04 8.70
CA THR A 51 -31.62 -0.45 9.69
C THR A 51 -30.19 -0.17 9.22
N ARG A 52 -29.92 1.08 8.83
CA ARG A 52 -28.57 1.64 8.80
C ARG A 52 -28.62 2.93 9.61
N SER A 53 -27.66 3.06 10.54
CA SER A 53 -27.43 4.29 11.27
C SER A 53 -27.33 5.47 10.30
N THR A 54 -28.21 6.46 10.45
CA THR A 54 -28.15 7.73 9.74
C THR A 54 -26.78 8.38 10.03
N PRO A 55 -26.08 8.92 9.02
CA PRO A 55 -24.86 9.68 9.28
C PRO A 55 -25.13 10.79 10.30
N ALA A 56 -24.21 11.03 11.22
CA ALA A 56 -24.35 12.05 12.27
C ALA A 56 -24.79 13.41 11.72
N LEU A 57 -24.27 13.79 10.55
CA LEU A 57 -24.65 15.01 9.83
C LEU A 57 -26.15 15.11 9.54
N TYR A 58 -26.83 14.01 9.20
CA TYR A 58 -28.26 14.02 8.89
C TYR A 58 -29.11 14.22 10.16
N THR A 59 -28.71 13.58 11.25
CA THR A 59 -29.38 13.71 12.56
C THR A 59 -29.23 15.13 13.11
N GLU A 60 -28.08 15.75 12.91
CA GLU A 60 -27.81 17.11 13.33
C GLU A 60 -28.55 18.16 12.48
N MET A 61 -28.69 17.96 11.17
CA MET A 61 -29.48 18.85 10.29
C MET A 61 -30.98 18.81 10.62
N GLU A 62 -31.52 17.67 11.08
CA GLU A 62 -32.93 17.51 11.45
C GLU A 62 -33.27 18.27 12.75
N HIS A 63 -32.27 18.52 13.61
CA HIS A 63 -32.41 19.27 14.86
C HIS A 63 -32.11 20.76 14.80
N GLY A 64 -31.91 21.33 13.59
CA GLY A 64 -31.77 22.75 13.37
C GLY A 64 -30.46 23.32 13.95
N LEU A 65 -29.33 22.85 13.44
CA LEU A 65 -28.01 23.36 13.81
C LEU A 65 -27.85 24.86 13.52
N GLU A 66 -27.65 25.64 14.57
CA GLU A 66 -27.12 27.01 14.45
C GLU A 66 -25.60 26.96 14.20
N LEU A 67 -25.19 26.56 12.99
CA LEU A 67 -23.79 26.64 12.57
C LEU A 67 -23.50 27.98 11.95
N THR A 68 -22.38 28.57 12.32
CA THR A 68 -21.83 29.70 11.56
C THR A 68 -21.42 29.22 10.15
N PRO A 69 -21.39 30.09 9.14
CA PRO A 69 -20.94 29.75 7.79
C PRO A 69 -19.56 29.09 7.75
N GLY A 70 -18.67 29.39 8.69
CA GLY A 70 -17.35 28.78 8.80
C GLY A 70 -17.40 27.33 9.32
N GLU A 71 -18.21 27.08 10.33
CA GLU A 71 -18.42 25.72 10.87
C GLU A 71 -19.10 24.81 9.86
N LEU A 72 -20.10 25.31 9.13
CA LEU A 72 -20.72 24.56 8.03
C LEU A 72 -19.74 24.26 6.92
N ALA A 73 -18.88 25.21 6.54
CA ALA A 73 -17.86 25.00 5.52
C ALA A 73 -16.83 23.93 5.94
N ASN A 74 -16.40 23.93 7.21
CA ASN A 74 -15.51 22.93 7.77
C ASN A 74 -16.18 21.55 7.82
N LEU A 75 -17.42 21.48 8.26
CA LEU A 75 -18.18 20.24 8.34
C LEU A 75 -18.38 19.61 6.95
N ILE A 76 -18.73 20.42 5.92
CA ILE A 76 -18.85 19.97 4.53
C ILE A 76 -17.49 19.48 4.00
N TYR A 77 -16.42 20.24 4.30
CA TYR A 77 -15.06 19.90 3.88
C TYR A 77 -14.60 18.58 4.50
N ASP A 78 -14.78 18.39 5.80
CA ASP A 78 -14.38 17.18 6.51
C ASP A 78 -15.16 15.95 6.05
N ASN A 79 -16.48 16.09 5.85
CA ASN A 79 -17.31 15.00 5.32
C ASN A 79 -16.95 14.63 3.88
N TYR A 80 -16.70 15.63 3.02
CA TYR A 80 -16.25 15.41 1.65
C TYR A 80 -14.88 14.71 1.63
N TRP A 81 -13.95 15.15 2.47
CA TRP A 81 -12.61 14.59 2.56
C TRP A 81 -12.62 13.15 3.11
N ASN A 82 -13.46 12.89 4.11
CA ASN A 82 -13.69 11.54 4.61
C ASN A 82 -14.32 10.61 3.56
N TYR A 83 -15.23 11.13 2.74
CA TYR A 83 -15.78 10.39 1.59
C TYR A 83 -14.70 10.07 0.55
N ILE A 84 -13.87 11.05 0.19
CA ILE A 84 -12.76 10.85 -0.74
C ILE A 84 -11.81 9.76 -0.23
N LYS A 85 -11.34 9.85 1.02
CA LYS A 85 -10.47 8.85 1.63
C LYS A 85 -11.06 7.43 1.68
N LYS A 86 -12.38 7.32 1.83
CA LYS A 86 -13.08 6.03 1.78
C LYS A 86 -13.19 5.44 0.37
N SER A 87 -13.10 6.25 -0.65
CA SER A 87 -13.37 5.86 -2.05
C SER A 87 -12.14 5.88 -2.93
N TYR A 88 -11.08 6.58 -2.52
CA TYR A 88 -9.88 6.82 -3.32
C TYR A 88 -8.61 6.72 -2.47
N ILE A 89 -7.55 6.20 -3.08
CA ILE A 89 -6.19 6.36 -2.58
C ILE A 89 -5.69 7.71 -3.12
N ILE A 90 -5.18 8.54 -2.22
CA ILE A 90 -4.63 9.85 -2.57
C ILE A 90 -3.12 9.70 -2.68
N VAL A 91 -2.55 10.05 -3.84
CA VAL A 91 -1.11 10.02 -4.08
C VAL A 91 -0.64 11.44 -4.41
N GLY A 92 0.37 11.91 -3.69
CA GLY A 92 0.92 13.27 -3.77
C GLY A 92 0.81 14.01 -2.44
N ASP A 93 1.76 14.91 -2.21
CA ASP A 93 1.96 15.56 -0.90
C ASP A 93 1.15 16.84 -0.73
N ASP A 94 0.63 17.42 -1.80
CA ASP A 94 -0.15 18.65 -1.76
C ASP A 94 -1.48 18.55 -2.52
N LYS A 95 -2.40 19.43 -2.19
CA LYS A 95 -3.76 19.44 -2.75
C LYS A 95 -3.84 19.83 -4.23
N GLU A 96 -2.79 20.44 -4.78
CA GLU A 96 -2.75 20.92 -6.16
C GLU A 96 -2.24 19.82 -7.12
N THR A 97 -1.37 18.96 -6.61
CA THR A 97 -0.71 17.88 -7.37
C THR A 97 -1.23 16.48 -7.02
N ALA A 98 -2.01 16.35 -5.94
CA ALA A 98 -2.57 15.07 -5.50
C ALA A 98 -3.45 14.42 -6.57
N GLN A 99 -3.18 13.16 -6.86
CA GLN A 99 -3.97 12.34 -7.77
C GLN A 99 -4.85 11.37 -6.97
N LEU A 100 -6.06 11.13 -7.48
CA LEU A 100 -7.06 10.28 -6.84
C LEU A 100 -7.22 8.98 -7.62
N TYR A 101 -6.89 7.86 -6.98
CA TYR A 101 -7.04 6.53 -7.56
C TYR A 101 -8.21 5.82 -6.88
N LYS A 102 -9.20 5.43 -7.68
CA LYS A 102 -10.41 4.77 -7.16
C LYS A 102 -10.06 3.43 -6.52
N ILE A 103 -10.52 3.24 -5.30
CA ILE A 103 -10.36 1.97 -4.60
C ILE A 103 -11.26 0.91 -5.26
N SER A 104 -10.66 -0.21 -5.69
CA SER A 104 -11.40 -1.34 -6.25
C SER A 104 -12.35 -1.94 -5.23
N SER A 105 -13.55 -2.29 -5.68
CA SER A 105 -14.52 -3.04 -4.88
C SER A 105 -14.34 -4.56 -4.98
N LYS A 106 -13.46 -5.04 -5.86
CA LYS A 106 -13.17 -6.46 -6.06
C LYS A 106 -12.08 -6.98 -5.11
N VAL A 107 -11.29 -6.08 -4.53
CA VAL A 107 -10.26 -6.40 -3.54
C VAL A 107 -10.83 -6.23 -2.14
N ALA A 108 -10.64 -7.21 -1.28
CA ALA A 108 -11.05 -7.13 0.11
C ALA A 108 -10.37 -5.95 0.82
N ARG A 109 -11.11 -5.26 1.68
CA ARG A 109 -10.56 -4.23 2.55
C ARG A 109 -10.17 -4.81 3.89
N HIS A 110 -9.10 -4.27 4.48
CA HIS A 110 -8.78 -4.61 5.85
C HIS A 110 -9.79 -3.96 6.82
N ASN A 111 -9.90 -4.57 7.98
CA ASN A 111 -10.66 -4.05 9.12
C ASN A 111 -9.79 -4.00 10.37
N TYR A 112 -8.49 -3.81 10.21
CA TYR A 112 -7.56 -3.66 11.32
C TYR A 112 -7.90 -2.41 12.11
N ASP A 113 -7.82 -2.52 13.43
CA ASP A 113 -7.92 -1.39 14.34
C ASP A 113 -6.56 -0.66 14.36
N LEU A 114 -6.49 0.46 13.64
CA LEU A 114 -5.24 1.18 13.42
C LEU A 114 -4.62 1.74 14.71
N GLU A 115 -5.41 1.92 15.78
CA GLU A 115 -4.92 2.39 17.07
C GLU A 115 -4.16 1.30 17.86
N ARG A 116 -4.24 0.05 17.41
CA ARG A 116 -3.57 -1.10 18.04
C ARG A 116 -2.17 -1.39 17.49
N PHE A 117 -1.74 -0.70 16.47
CA PHE A 117 -0.35 -0.74 16.03
C PHE A 117 0.52 0.03 17.03
N GLN A 118 1.51 -0.62 17.60
CA GLN A 118 2.39 -0.03 18.62
C GLN A 118 3.84 -0.33 18.28
N LEU A 119 4.63 0.73 18.19
CA LEU A 119 6.07 0.67 17.99
C LEU A 119 6.75 0.74 19.38
N ASP A 120 7.62 -0.22 19.69
CA ASP A 120 8.39 -0.20 20.93
C ASP A 120 9.68 0.65 20.81
N ASP A 121 10.43 0.75 21.92
CA ASP A 121 11.68 1.53 21.99
C ASP A 121 12.80 0.95 21.10
N ASN A 122 12.69 -0.32 20.67
CA ASN A 122 13.62 -0.96 19.75
C ASN A 122 13.22 -0.77 18.27
N GLY A 123 12.10 -0.11 18.03
CA GLY A 123 11.54 0.05 16.69
C GLY A 123 10.78 -1.17 16.19
N TYR A 124 10.34 -2.07 17.07
CA TYR A 124 9.59 -3.27 16.71
C TYR A 124 8.09 -3.02 16.81
N MET A 125 7.40 -3.24 15.70
CA MET A 125 5.97 -3.07 15.58
C MET A 125 5.24 -4.28 16.17
N SER A 126 4.23 -4.03 16.99
CA SER A 126 3.29 -5.03 17.48
C SER A 126 1.86 -4.71 17.10
N TYR A 127 1.03 -5.74 16.98
CA TYR A 127 -0.40 -5.64 16.78
C TYR A 127 -1.11 -6.84 17.39
N SER A 128 -2.26 -6.60 18.03
CA SER A 128 -3.15 -7.66 18.50
C SER A 128 -4.61 -7.19 18.56
N ASP A 129 -5.54 -8.05 18.15
CA ASP A 129 -6.98 -7.85 18.28
C ASP A 129 -7.68 -9.18 18.59
N ASP A 130 -9.02 -9.19 18.52
CA ASP A 130 -9.81 -10.40 18.83
C ASP A 130 -9.58 -11.54 17.82
N LYS A 131 -9.11 -11.24 16.61
CA LYS A 131 -8.83 -12.21 15.53
C LYS A 131 -7.35 -12.54 15.43
N ILE A 132 -6.49 -11.55 15.61
CA ILE A 132 -5.04 -11.65 15.54
C ILE A 132 -4.52 -11.51 16.96
N LYS A 133 -4.19 -12.62 17.61
CA LYS A 133 -3.69 -12.59 18.99
C LYS A 133 -2.36 -11.86 19.10
N HIS A 134 -1.44 -12.13 18.16
CA HIS A 134 -0.14 -11.47 18.04
C HIS A 134 0.26 -11.50 16.57
N ALA A 135 0.42 -10.34 15.97
CA ALA A 135 1.08 -10.24 14.69
C ALA A 135 2.54 -10.67 14.83
N LYS A 136 3.10 -11.32 13.81
CA LYS A 136 4.47 -11.84 13.84
C LYS A 136 5.42 -10.79 13.26
N LEU A 137 6.51 -10.55 13.94
CA LEU A 137 7.59 -9.71 13.45
C LEU A 137 8.51 -10.53 12.54
N GLY A 138 8.86 -10.00 11.39
CA GLY A 138 9.74 -10.60 10.41
C GLY A 138 10.72 -9.62 9.84
N ILE A 139 11.59 -10.12 8.98
CA ILE A 139 12.53 -9.32 8.20
C ILE A 139 12.51 -9.78 6.75
N ASP A 140 12.88 -8.90 5.82
CA ASP A 140 13.27 -9.34 4.50
C ASP A 140 14.73 -8.99 4.21
N VAL A 141 15.40 -9.92 3.53
CA VAL A 141 16.84 -9.90 3.35
C VAL A 141 17.27 -10.33 1.96
N SER A 142 18.46 -9.87 1.59
CA SER A 142 19.13 -10.21 0.34
C SER A 142 20.66 -10.32 0.56
N SER A 143 21.43 -10.33 -0.51
CA SER A 143 22.90 -10.20 -0.45
C SER A 143 23.37 -8.92 0.24
N HIS A 144 22.52 -7.88 0.35
CA HIS A 144 22.87 -6.60 0.95
C HIS A 144 23.13 -6.69 2.46
N GLN A 145 22.48 -7.62 3.17
CA GLN A 145 22.68 -7.82 4.61
C GLN A 145 23.97 -8.59 4.96
N GLY A 146 24.63 -9.19 3.95
CA GLY A 146 25.85 -9.95 4.15
C GLY A 146 25.63 -11.22 4.99
N SER A 147 26.50 -11.44 5.97
CA SER A 147 26.38 -12.61 6.88
C SER A 147 25.39 -12.31 7.99
N ILE A 148 24.48 -13.25 8.25
CA ILE A 148 23.40 -13.14 9.23
C ILE A 148 23.60 -14.22 10.30
N ASP A 149 23.55 -13.81 11.57
CA ASP A 149 23.47 -14.73 12.72
C ASP A 149 22.00 -14.99 13.03
N TRP A 150 21.45 -16.04 12.43
CA TRP A 150 20.03 -16.37 12.51
C TRP A 150 19.57 -16.74 13.93
N GLU A 151 20.43 -17.33 14.75
CA GLU A 151 20.08 -17.63 16.16
C GLU A 151 19.88 -16.33 16.94
N THR A 152 20.80 -15.38 16.81
CA THR A 152 20.68 -14.05 17.42
C THR A 152 19.45 -13.30 16.89
N VAL A 153 19.15 -13.39 15.59
CA VAL A 153 17.94 -12.80 14.97
C VAL A 153 16.66 -13.38 15.59
N LYS A 154 16.60 -14.70 15.80
CA LYS A 154 15.45 -15.34 16.46
C LYS A 154 15.29 -14.91 17.91
N GLU A 155 16.40 -14.82 18.66
CA GLU A 155 16.43 -14.36 20.04
C GLU A 155 15.94 -12.90 20.17
N ALA A 156 16.21 -12.05 19.16
CA ALA A 156 15.70 -10.70 19.09
C ALA A 156 14.17 -10.62 18.86
N GLY A 157 13.50 -11.75 18.63
CA GLY A 157 12.04 -11.82 18.50
C GLY A 157 11.51 -11.96 17.08
N ILE A 158 12.38 -12.00 16.08
CA ILE A 158 12.00 -12.23 14.67
C ILE A 158 11.46 -13.66 14.52
N LYS A 159 10.34 -13.81 13.80
CA LYS A 159 9.60 -15.07 13.67
C LYS A 159 9.60 -15.66 12.27
N PHE A 160 10.00 -14.90 11.26
CA PHE A 160 10.12 -15.34 9.87
C PHE A 160 11.07 -14.44 9.10
N ALA A 161 11.55 -14.93 7.98
CA ALA A 161 12.33 -14.16 7.02
C ALA A 161 11.78 -14.32 5.59
N MET A 162 11.70 -13.23 4.85
CA MET A 162 11.50 -13.23 3.40
C MET A 162 12.86 -13.06 2.73
N ILE A 163 13.29 -14.01 1.90
CA ILE A 163 14.63 -14.04 1.32
C ILE A 163 14.56 -13.74 -0.17
N ARG A 164 15.32 -12.74 -0.64
CA ARG A 164 15.41 -12.49 -2.07
C ARG A 164 16.03 -13.69 -2.77
N LEU A 165 15.22 -14.37 -3.59
CA LEU A 165 15.70 -15.46 -4.39
C LEU A 165 16.54 -14.98 -5.57
N GLY A 166 16.06 -13.93 -6.23
CA GLY A 166 16.70 -13.41 -7.41
C GLY A 166 15.94 -12.26 -8.04
N TYR A 167 16.29 -11.97 -9.26
CA TYR A 167 15.73 -10.84 -10.00
C TYR A 167 15.82 -11.06 -11.51
N ARG A 168 14.97 -10.33 -12.25
CA ARG A 168 15.14 -10.14 -13.69
C ARG A 168 15.96 -8.87 -13.94
N GLY A 169 16.99 -8.96 -14.77
CA GLY A 169 17.84 -7.83 -15.13
C GLY A 169 17.04 -6.72 -15.84
N TYR A 170 17.22 -5.49 -15.40
CA TYR A 170 16.39 -4.35 -15.83
C TYR A 170 16.66 -3.87 -17.26
N THR A 171 17.74 -4.30 -17.92
CA THR A 171 18.05 -3.96 -19.32
C THR A 171 17.71 -5.09 -20.28
N GLN A 172 18.41 -6.23 -20.18
CA GLN A 172 18.30 -7.36 -21.10
C GLN A 172 17.26 -8.40 -20.67
N GLY A 173 16.73 -8.31 -19.45
CA GLY A 173 15.69 -9.21 -18.96
C GLY A 173 16.17 -10.62 -18.61
N GLY A 174 17.47 -10.85 -18.46
CA GLY A 174 18.00 -12.13 -18.00
C GLY A 174 17.68 -12.41 -16.54
N LEU A 175 17.38 -13.67 -16.20
CA LEU A 175 17.11 -14.09 -14.82
C LEU A 175 18.44 -14.38 -14.10
N ALA A 176 18.53 -13.96 -12.84
CA ALA A 176 19.69 -14.21 -12.00
C ALA A 176 19.27 -14.50 -10.55
N LEU A 177 20.03 -15.37 -9.88
CA LEU A 177 19.93 -15.51 -8.43
C LEU A 177 20.54 -14.30 -7.73
N ASP A 178 20.02 -13.99 -6.55
CA ASP A 178 20.70 -13.11 -5.61
C ASP A 178 21.98 -13.79 -5.09
N ASP A 179 23.07 -13.07 -5.02
CA ASP A 179 24.37 -13.61 -4.63
C ASP A 179 24.39 -14.22 -3.22
N GLY A 180 23.49 -13.74 -2.33
CA GLY A 180 23.33 -14.24 -0.96
C GLY A 180 22.27 -15.33 -0.82
N TYR A 181 21.47 -15.62 -1.85
CA TYR A 181 20.28 -16.47 -1.75
C TYR A 181 20.56 -17.83 -1.12
N VAL A 182 21.49 -18.60 -1.70
CA VAL A 182 21.78 -19.96 -1.26
C VAL A 182 22.26 -19.97 0.19
N THR A 183 23.18 -19.09 0.54
CA THR A 183 23.68 -18.98 1.91
C THR A 183 22.56 -18.59 2.88
N ASN A 184 21.77 -17.57 2.53
CA ASN A 184 20.70 -17.08 3.43
C ASN A 184 19.63 -18.15 3.67
N ILE A 185 19.17 -18.86 2.60
CA ILE A 185 18.10 -19.84 2.77
C ILE A 185 18.57 -21.09 3.54
N GLU A 186 19.79 -21.56 3.27
CA GLU A 186 20.33 -22.74 3.95
C GLU A 186 20.58 -22.44 5.45
N THR A 187 21.24 -21.34 5.76
CA THR A 187 21.56 -20.99 7.17
C THR A 187 20.30 -20.57 7.95
N ALA A 188 19.31 -19.95 7.31
CA ALA A 188 18.02 -19.67 7.94
C ALA A 188 17.27 -20.95 8.28
N LEU A 189 17.22 -21.91 7.36
CA LEU A 189 16.57 -23.21 7.59
C LEU A 189 17.32 -24.09 8.61
N GLU A 190 18.66 -24.06 8.63
CA GLU A 190 19.47 -24.72 9.66
C GLU A 190 19.15 -24.17 11.05
N ALA A 191 18.94 -22.86 11.16
CA ALA A 191 18.49 -22.19 12.38
C ALA A 191 16.99 -22.37 12.67
N GLU A 192 16.27 -23.19 11.90
CA GLU A 192 14.82 -23.37 12.01
C GLU A 192 14.01 -22.07 11.89
N MET A 193 14.51 -21.06 11.13
CA MET A 193 13.77 -19.84 10.81
C MET A 193 12.73 -20.19 9.73
N PRO A 194 11.44 -19.91 9.94
CA PRO A 194 10.44 -20.03 8.88
C PRO A 194 10.71 -19.04 7.77
N VAL A 195 10.75 -19.51 6.50
CA VAL A 195 11.14 -18.67 5.38
C VAL A 195 10.06 -18.62 4.29
N GLY A 196 9.97 -17.48 3.63
CA GLY A 196 9.41 -17.27 2.30
C GLY A 196 10.48 -16.73 1.37
N VAL A 197 10.12 -16.60 0.10
CA VAL A 197 11.05 -16.03 -0.89
C VAL A 197 10.39 -14.94 -1.72
N TYR A 198 11.19 -13.96 -2.19
CA TYR A 198 10.70 -12.97 -3.13
C TYR A 198 11.61 -12.86 -4.35
N PHE A 199 11.01 -12.48 -5.47
CA PHE A 199 11.68 -12.30 -6.74
C PHE A 199 11.40 -10.90 -7.26
N TYR A 200 12.46 -10.10 -7.46
CA TYR A 200 12.37 -8.73 -7.97
C TYR A 200 12.12 -8.76 -9.48
N THR A 201 10.91 -8.40 -9.87
CA THR A 201 10.47 -8.51 -11.26
C THR A 201 10.84 -7.31 -12.11
N GLN A 202 11.20 -7.58 -13.34
CA GLN A 202 11.24 -6.65 -14.46
C GLN A 202 10.53 -7.24 -15.67
N ALA A 203 9.58 -8.16 -15.44
CA ALA A 203 8.76 -8.75 -16.50
C ALA A 203 7.87 -7.70 -17.16
N VAL A 204 7.70 -7.82 -18.48
CA VAL A 204 6.90 -6.92 -19.33
C VAL A 204 5.74 -7.61 -20.00
N SER A 205 5.50 -8.89 -19.71
CA SER A 205 4.41 -9.69 -20.26
C SER A 205 4.01 -10.84 -19.33
N TYR A 206 2.82 -11.41 -19.56
CA TYR A 206 2.35 -12.62 -18.90
C TYR A 206 3.38 -13.76 -18.98
N ASP A 207 3.91 -14.02 -20.19
CA ASP A 207 4.86 -15.14 -20.41
C ASP A 207 6.16 -14.95 -19.63
N GLU A 208 6.63 -13.70 -19.50
CA GLU A 208 7.80 -13.43 -18.66
C GLU A 208 7.51 -13.61 -17.18
N GLY A 209 6.30 -13.27 -16.71
CA GLY A 209 5.86 -13.58 -15.35
C GLY A 209 5.84 -15.09 -15.07
N VAL A 210 5.36 -15.89 -16.02
CA VAL A 210 5.42 -17.37 -15.97
C VAL A 210 6.88 -17.86 -15.92
N GLU A 211 7.76 -17.29 -16.75
CA GLU A 211 9.18 -17.65 -16.77
C GLU A 211 9.86 -17.35 -15.42
N GLU A 212 9.59 -16.18 -14.81
CA GLU A 212 10.09 -15.83 -13.47
C GLU A 212 9.61 -16.84 -12.41
N ALA A 213 8.31 -17.17 -12.42
CA ALA A 213 7.75 -18.14 -11.50
C ALA A 213 8.38 -19.54 -11.67
N GLN A 214 8.59 -19.99 -12.89
CA GLN A 214 9.27 -21.28 -13.16
C GLN A 214 10.72 -21.26 -12.66
N TYR A 215 11.43 -20.14 -12.85
CA TYR A 215 12.77 -19.98 -12.32
C TYR A 215 12.79 -20.04 -10.79
N VAL A 216 11.84 -19.37 -10.13
CA VAL A 216 11.67 -19.45 -8.67
C VAL A 216 11.40 -20.88 -8.23
N LEU A 217 10.44 -21.57 -8.86
CA LEU A 217 10.08 -22.97 -8.51
C LEU A 217 11.25 -23.93 -8.63
N GLN A 218 12.11 -23.78 -9.65
CA GLN A 218 13.32 -24.58 -9.81
C GLN A 218 14.30 -24.36 -8.66
N ASN A 219 14.43 -23.15 -8.17
CA ASN A 219 15.42 -22.79 -7.16
C ASN A 219 14.93 -22.96 -5.71
N ILE A 220 13.63 -23.10 -5.47
CA ILE A 220 13.10 -23.48 -4.15
C ILE A 220 12.90 -24.99 -4.00
N ALA A 221 13.12 -25.75 -5.06
CA ALA A 221 12.94 -27.21 -5.03
C ALA A 221 13.86 -27.86 -3.98
N GLY A 222 13.26 -28.55 -3.02
CA GLY A 222 13.99 -29.20 -1.92
C GLY A 222 14.12 -28.37 -0.64
N TYR A 223 13.82 -27.09 -0.68
CA TYR A 223 13.74 -26.26 0.52
C TYR A 223 12.33 -26.26 1.13
N LYS A 224 12.25 -26.12 2.45
CA LYS A 224 10.99 -26.01 3.17
C LYS A 224 10.53 -24.55 3.18
N ILE A 225 9.71 -24.16 2.22
CA ILE A 225 9.11 -22.82 2.15
C ILE A 225 7.81 -22.81 2.97
N SER A 226 7.76 -22.00 4.03
CA SER A 226 6.64 -21.92 4.99
C SER A 226 5.80 -20.65 4.84
N TYR A 227 6.36 -19.64 4.21
CA TYR A 227 5.74 -18.36 3.90
C TYR A 227 5.53 -18.25 2.39
N PRO A 228 4.81 -17.23 1.89
CA PRO A 228 4.51 -17.10 0.47
C PRO A 228 5.74 -17.01 -0.42
N VAL A 229 5.50 -17.29 -1.71
CA VAL A 229 6.38 -16.98 -2.83
C VAL A 229 5.90 -15.68 -3.46
N VAL A 230 6.74 -14.65 -3.42
CA VAL A 230 6.35 -13.27 -3.69
C VAL A 230 6.92 -12.78 -5.01
N ILE A 231 6.07 -12.13 -5.81
CA ILE A 231 6.53 -11.25 -6.88
C ILE A 231 6.66 -9.82 -6.30
N ASP A 232 7.86 -9.26 -6.40
CA ASP A 232 8.20 -7.92 -5.95
C ASP A 232 8.20 -6.98 -7.14
N THR A 233 7.22 -6.06 -7.17
CA THR A 233 7.05 -5.10 -8.26
C THR A 233 7.12 -3.67 -7.74
N GLU A 234 8.14 -2.96 -8.21
CA GLU A 234 8.39 -1.58 -7.85
C GLU A 234 9.13 -0.83 -8.97
N LYS A 235 9.25 0.47 -8.82
CA LYS A 235 10.01 1.27 -9.75
C LYS A 235 11.52 0.98 -9.61
N MET A 236 12.16 0.64 -10.71
CA MET A 236 13.62 0.57 -10.76
C MET A 236 14.22 1.98 -10.92
N GLU A 237 15.08 2.39 -10.00
CA GLU A 237 15.75 3.70 -10.05
C GLU A 237 16.97 3.70 -11.03
N ALA A 238 16.79 3.08 -12.20
CA ALA A 238 17.79 3.05 -13.28
C ALA A 238 17.18 3.59 -14.56
N GLU A 239 17.94 4.42 -15.27
CA GLU A 239 17.52 4.94 -16.57
C GLU A 239 17.34 3.80 -17.58
N GLY A 240 16.23 3.83 -18.33
CA GLY A 240 15.93 2.81 -19.33
C GLY A 240 15.56 1.44 -18.77
N ALA A 241 15.15 1.36 -17.49
CA ALA A 241 14.66 0.11 -16.93
C ALA A 241 13.39 -0.34 -17.65
N ARG A 242 13.41 -1.56 -18.20
CA ARG A 242 12.46 -2.11 -19.16
C ARG A 242 11.00 -2.16 -18.66
N ALA A 243 10.81 -2.34 -17.36
CA ALA A 243 9.48 -2.44 -16.76
C ALA A 243 8.94 -1.09 -16.24
N ASN A 244 9.70 0.01 -16.28
CA ASN A 244 9.21 1.28 -15.75
C ASN A 244 8.09 1.90 -16.62
N ASP A 245 8.22 1.80 -17.95
CA ASP A 245 7.36 2.49 -18.91
C ASP A 245 6.31 1.59 -19.57
N ILE A 246 6.11 0.36 -19.08
CA ILE A 246 5.03 -0.51 -19.55
C ILE A 246 3.67 -0.06 -18.98
N SER A 247 2.60 -0.43 -19.67
CA SER A 247 1.25 -0.16 -19.21
C SER A 247 0.89 -0.91 -17.92
N ASN A 248 -0.13 -0.43 -17.20
CA ASN A 248 -0.67 -1.14 -16.03
C ASN A 248 -1.21 -2.53 -16.42
N GLU A 249 -1.74 -2.68 -17.64
CA GLU A 249 -2.22 -3.95 -18.15
C GLU A 249 -1.08 -4.96 -18.30
N GLU A 250 0.00 -4.60 -19.01
CA GLU A 250 1.17 -5.46 -19.21
C GLU A 250 1.83 -5.85 -17.87
N ARG A 251 1.95 -4.88 -16.96
CA ARG A 251 2.49 -5.14 -15.62
C ARG A 251 1.61 -6.11 -14.82
N THR A 252 0.29 -5.90 -14.87
CA THR A 252 -0.65 -6.78 -14.18
C THR A 252 -0.68 -8.15 -14.82
N ASP A 253 -0.55 -8.27 -16.14
CA ASP A 253 -0.44 -9.56 -16.85
C ASP A 253 0.78 -10.35 -16.36
N ALA A 254 1.95 -9.71 -16.22
CA ALA A 254 3.15 -10.35 -15.69
C ALA A 254 2.94 -10.86 -14.26
N ILE A 255 2.33 -10.05 -13.39
CA ILE A 255 2.00 -10.45 -12.01
C ILE A 255 1.05 -11.65 -11.99
N VAL A 256 0.00 -11.63 -12.81
CA VAL A 256 -0.96 -12.74 -12.92
C VAL A 256 -0.27 -14.01 -13.40
N GLY A 257 0.56 -13.94 -14.44
CA GLY A 257 1.33 -15.09 -14.95
C GLY A 257 2.21 -15.72 -13.87
N PHE A 258 2.91 -14.90 -13.09
CA PHE A 258 3.69 -15.36 -11.95
C PHE A 258 2.81 -16.02 -10.88
N CYS A 259 1.78 -15.31 -10.41
CA CYS A 259 0.94 -15.77 -9.31
C CYS A 259 0.16 -17.06 -9.63
N GLU A 260 -0.38 -17.19 -10.84
CA GLU A 260 -1.05 -18.42 -11.28
C GLU A 260 -0.09 -19.60 -11.30
N THR A 261 1.10 -19.41 -11.87
CA THR A 261 2.13 -20.48 -11.93
C THR A 261 2.57 -20.94 -10.53
N ILE A 262 2.78 -19.99 -9.59
CA ILE A 262 3.13 -20.31 -8.20
C ILE A 262 1.98 -21.06 -7.50
N LYS A 263 0.74 -20.62 -7.72
CA LYS A 263 -0.46 -21.22 -7.15
C LYS A 263 -0.67 -22.64 -7.66
N ASP A 264 -0.50 -22.88 -8.96
CA ASP A 264 -0.65 -24.19 -9.60
C ASP A 264 0.41 -25.20 -9.10
N ALA A 265 1.58 -24.70 -8.71
CA ALA A 265 2.61 -25.51 -8.06
C ALA A 265 2.34 -25.80 -6.57
N GLY A 266 1.23 -25.29 -6.00
CA GLY A 266 0.81 -25.56 -4.62
C GLY A 266 1.39 -24.59 -3.57
N TYR A 267 2.08 -23.54 -3.99
CA TYR A 267 2.54 -22.49 -3.09
C TYR A 267 1.52 -21.35 -2.98
N THR A 268 1.66 -20.53 -1.96
CA THR A 268 0.85 -19.32 -1.79
C THR A 268 1.53 -18.17 -2.53
N PRO A 269 0.94 -17.64 -3.61
CA PRO A 269 1.46 -16.45 -4.26
C PRO A 269 1.14 -15.19 -3.45
N MET A 270 2.03 -14.21 -3.51
CA MET A 270 1.83 -12.91 -2.88
C MET A 270 2.47 -11.82 -3.74
N ILE A 271 1.91 -10.63 -3.68
CA ILE A 271 2.41 -9.46 -4.40
C ILE A 271 2.99 -8.49 -3.39
N TYR A 272 4.24 -8.05 -3.60
CA TYR A 272 4.84 -6.93 -2.87
C TYR A 272 4.86 -5.70 -3.77
N ALA A 273 4.41 -4.59 -3.20
CA ALA A 273 4.54 -3.27 -3.77
C ALA A 273 4.39 -2.19 -2.69
N ASN A 274 4.89 -0.99 -2.97
CA ASN A 274 4.55 0.13 -2.11
C ASN A 274 3.12 0.63 -2.38
N ARG A 275 2.58 1.36 -1.41
CA ARG A 275 1.22 1.91 -1.41
C ARG A 275 0.86 2.64 -2.72
N ASN A 276 1.75 3.50 -3.17
CA ASN A 276 1.50 4.32 -4.36
C ASN A 276 1.59 3.48 -5.64
N TRP A 277 2.49 2.50 -5.70
CA TRP A 277 2.63 1.59 -6.82
C TRP A 277 1.37 0.74 -7.04
N TYR A 278 0.77 0.23 -5.95
CA TYR A 278 -0.53 -0.44 -6.01
C TYR A 278 -1.61 0.43 -6.63
N ALA A 279 -1.64 1.73 -6.29
CA ALA A 279 -2.66 2.65 -6.77
C ALA A 279 -2.45 3.09 -8.23
N GLN A 280 -1.18 3.32 -8.62
CA GLN A 280 -0.85 3.98 -9.86
C GLN A 280 -0.55 3.02 -11.02
N ASN A 281 0.02 1.86 -10.69
CA ASN A 281 0.70 1.02 -11.68
C ASN A 281 0.07 -0.38 -11.83
N LEU A 282 -0.92 -0.74 -11.02
CA LEU A 282 -1.55 -2.06 -11.02
C LEU A 282 -3.06 -1.97 -11.24
N ASP A 283 -3.60 -2.89 -12.05
CA ASP A 283 -5.05 -3.11 -12.13
C ASP A 283 -5.51 -3.98 -10.97
N MET A 284 -5.85 -3.33 -9.86
CA MET A 284 -6.30 -4.00 -8.63
C MET A 284 -7.58 -4.83 -8.82
N ASP A 285 -8.39 -4.55 -9.83
CA ASP A 285 -9.59 -5.34 -10.14
C ASP A 285 -9.28 -6.80 -10.54
N ARG A 286 -8.06 -7.08 -10.95
CA ARG A 286 -7.57 -8.39 -11.37
C ARG A 286 -6.74 -9.11 -10.30
N LEU A 287 -6.37 -8.42 -9.22
CA LEU A 287 -5.42 -8.92 -8.22
C LEU A 287 -6.08 -9.28 -6.88
N GLY A 288 -7.42 -9.22 -6.78
CA GLY A 288 -8.16 -9.40 -5.53
C GLY A 288 -8.06 -10.78 -4.87
N ASP A 289 -7.65 -11.79 -5.63
CA ASP A 289 -7.51 -13.18 -5.13
C ASP A 289 -6.12 -13.48 -4.53
N TYR A 290 -5.18 -12.55 -4.66
CA TYR A 290 -3.82 -12.74 -4.18
C TYR A 290 -3.59 -12.01 -2.84
N GLN A 291 -2.66 -12.54 -2.05
CA GLN A 291 -2.24 -11.87 -0.82
C GLN A 291 -1.37 -10.66 -1.17
N LEU A 292 -1.49 -9.60 -0.35
CA LEU A 292 -0.71 -8.38 -0.53
C LEU A 292 0.30 -8.21 0.60
N TRP A 293 1.52 -7.84 0.23
CA TRP A 293 2.57 -7.39 1.12
C TRP A 293 2.82 -5.90 0.82
N LEU A 294 2.37 -5.07 1.73
CA LEU A 294 2.43 -3.62 1.62
C LEU A 294 3.80 -3.10 2.04
N ALA A 295 4.44 -2.27 1.23
CA ALA A 295 5.51 -1.38 1.69
C ALA A 295 4.94 0.03 1.94
N GLN A 296 5.00 0.44 3.19
CA GLN A 296 4.63 1.80 3.59
C GLN A 296 5.38 2.16 4.89
N TYR A 297 6.38 2.99 4.79
CA TYR A 297 7.23 3.38 5.92
C TYR A 297 6.54 4.42 6.79
N SER A 298 5.82 3.92 7.78
CA SER A 298 5.01 4.72 8.70
C SER A 298 4.69 3.93 9.97
N ASN A 299 4.26 4.62 11.02
CA ASN A 299 3.83 3.96 12.26
C ASN A 299 2.41 3.36 12.15
N VAL A 300 1.62 3.82 11.19
CA VAL A 300 0.25 3.37 10.95
C VAL A 300 -0.01 3.35 9.45
N PRO A 301 -0.47 2.23 8.87
CA PRO A 301 -0.74 2.15 7.44
C PRO A 301 -2.06 2.85 7.09
N ASP A 302 -2.09 3.54 5.94
CA ASP A 302 -3.31 4.14 5.38
C ASP A 302 -3.77 3.46 4.09
N PHE A 303 -3.24 2.27 3.81
CA PHE A 303 -3.58 1.46 2.64
C PHE A 303 -4.93 0.78 2.83
N PRO A 304 -5.90 0.92 1.92
CA PRO A 304 -7.27 0.50 2.17
C PRO A 304 -7.54 -0.99 1.98
N TYR A 305 -6.70 -1.71 1.25
CA TYR A 305 -6.91 -3.12 0.95
C TYR A 305 -6.39 -4.03 2.08
N LEU A 306 -6.93 -5.24 2.14
CA LEU A 306 -6.45 -6.26 3.05
C LEU A 306 -5.03 -6.68 2.65
N PHE A 307 -4.09 -6.41 3.51
CA PHE A 307 -2.71 -6.88 3.40
C PHE A 307 -2.42 -7.93 4.47
N THR A 308 -1.57 -8.90 4.14
CA THR A 308 -1.12 -9.92 5.08
C THR A 308 0.26 -9.58 5.65
N GLY A 309 1.15 -9.04 4.83
CA GLY A 309 2.46 -8.52 5.22
C GLY A 309 2.47 -6.98 5.14
N TRP A 310 3.21 -6.36 6.03
CA TRP A 310 3.48 -4.92 6.00
C TRP A 310 4.92 -4.64 6.38
N GLN A 311 5.71 -4.19 5.39
CA GLN A 311 7.05 -3.64 5.59
C GLN A 311 6.88 -2.18 6.02
N TYR A 312 7.17 -1.92 7.30
CA TYR A 312 6.92 -0.59 7.88
C TYR A 312 8.17 0.27 8.01
N THR A 313 9.36 -0.30 7.81
CA THR A 313 10.64 0.40 7.78
C THR A 313 11.66 -0.33 6.94
N SER A 314 12.56 0.41 6.29
CA SER A 314 13.76 -0.09 5.62
C SER A 314 15.05 0.27 6.37
N GLU A 315 14.92 0.87 7.56
CA GLU A 315 16.04 1.34 8.37
C GLU A 315 16.07 0.66 9.75
N GLY A 316 15.51 -0.57 9.83
CA GLY A 316 15.47 -1.32 11.08
C GLY A 316 16.85 -1.78 11.53
N SER A 317 16.99 -2.01 12.85
CA SER A 317 18.19 -2.59 13.44
C SER A 317 17.79 -3.87 14.17
N VAL A 318 18.37 -4.99 13.76
CA VAL A 318 18.08 -6.31 14.35
C VAL A 318 19.40 -6.94 14.80
N PRO A 319 19.55 -7.33 16.09
CA PRO A 319 20.71 -8.09 16.54
C PRO A 319 20.95 -9.32 15.65
N GLY A 320 22.19 -9.56 15.26
CA GLY A 320 22.57 -10.63 14.34
C GLY A 320 22.70 -10.19 12.88
N ILE A 321 22.33 -8.94 12.55
CA ILE A 321 22.50 -8.35 11.22
C ILE A 321 23.35 -7.08 11.32
N SER A 322 24.28 -6.91 10.41
CA SER A 322 25.10 -5.71 10.33
C SER A 322 24.45 -4.68 9.39
N GLY A 323 24.23 -3.46 9.89
CA GLY A 323 23.57 -2.39 9.13
C GLY A 323 22.07 -2.42 9.22
N SER A 324 21.41 -1.71 8.33
CA SER A 324 19.95 -1.62 8.27
C SER A 324 19.33 -2.86 7.61
N VAL A 325 18.15 -3.20 8.06
CA VAL A 325 17.33 -4.28 7.50
C VAL A 325 15.87 -3.87 7.47
N ASP A 326 15.17 -4.34 6.45
CA ASP A 326 13.72 -4.19 6.32
C ASP A 326 13.00 -5.01 7.40
N ILE A 327 12.03 -4.39 8.08
CA ILE A 327 11.26 -5.07 9.12
C ILE A 327 9.79 -5.10 8.75
N ASP A 328 9.20 -6.27 8.96
CA ASP A 328 7.85 -6.61 8.55
C ASP A 328 6.96 -7.00 9.74
N VAL A 329 5.67 -6.73 9.56
CA VAL A 329 4.62 -7.28 10.42
C VAL A 329 3.73 -8.20 9.60
N TRP A 330 3.51 -9.43 10.09
CA TRP A 330 2.63 -10.41 9.48
C TRP A 330 1.34 -10.52 10.26
N MET A 331 0.22 -10.24 9.59
CA MET A 331 -1.11 -10.08 10.15
C MET A 331 -1.92 -11.39 10.23
N LYS A 332 -1.23 -12.54 10.29
CA LYS A 332 -1.86 -13.87 10.42
C LYS A 332 -1.24 -14.71 11.54
#